data_b12d4c77dd938a7ea3a643dbc6a04764
#
_entry.id   b12d4c77dd938a7ea3a643dbc6a04764
#
_cell.length_a   1.000
_cell.length_b   1.000
_cell.length_c   1.000
_cell.angle_alpha   90.00
_cell.angle_beta   90.00
_cell.angle_gamma   90.00
#
_symmetry.space_group_name_H-M   'P 1'
#
loop_
_entity.id
_entity.type
_entity.pdbx_description
1 polymer ?
#
loop_
_entity_poly.entity_id
_entity_poly.type
_entity_poly.pdbx_seq_one_letter_code
_entity_poly.pdbx_strand_id
1 'polypeptide(L)'
;MSSAALRAIDWRQELTAAEMRLAGVVAVTPVRANRALNDEARAHVFSKDEGVQTTGSFKLRGAWNALAARKSHAGIRGVVTYSSGNFGRALAYAASWCRLPVVVVTPDDTPKDKLAGMRAFGATIVMHDPTEDRVGIAQRICAARDMVLIPPYDDPQVIAGQATTGTEFRHQVRELDALVVPVSGGGLLAGCALSAQSSPRRLRVFGVEPEARPKTRLSLRNGRRVEVPPLPTIADALRVTRPGAVTFPVIANLVEDVVIVNDAQIADAMTAARRHFGSRYEPGGAAALAAVLSHLLPPELQRIGVILTGSNISARRHQHITRAAVEPGATW
;
A
#
# COMPACT_ATOMS: atom_id res chain seq x y z
N MET A 1 9.99 18.48 1.22
CA MET A 1 11.44 18.28 0.97
C MET A 1 11.80 18.88 -0.37
N SER A 2 12.96 19.52 -0.49
CA SER A 2 13.47 20.00 -1.78
C SER A 2 13.99 18.84 -2.65
N SER A 3 14.10 19.04 -3.98
CA SER A 3 14.66 18.03 -4.90
C SER A 3 16.09 17.62 -4.53
N ALA A 4 16.89 18.53 -3.99
CA ALA A 4 18.22 18.25 -3.49
C ALA A 4 18.20 17.33 -2.26
N ALA A 5 17.29 17.59 -1.31
CA ALA A 5 17.14 16.77 -0.11
C ALA A 5 16.67 15.33 -0.44
N LEU A 6 15.85 15.16 -1.48
CA LEU A 6 15.41 13.82 -1.95
C LEU A 6 16.57 13.01 -2.55
N ARG A 7 17.50 13.68 -3.25
CA ARG A 7 18.69 13.02 -3.83
C ARG A 7 19.74 12.65 -2.78
N ALA A 8 19.69 13.29 -1.61
CA ALA A 8 20.62 13.05 -0.51
C ALA A 8 20.21 11.89 0.42
N ILE A 9 19.04 11.23 0.18
CA ILE A 9 18.60 10.10 1.00
C ILE A 9 19.46 8.88 0.68
N ASP A 10 20.19 8.39 1.68
CA ASP A 10 20.83 7.08 1.61
C ASP A 10 19.81 5.96 1.87
N TRP A 11 19.16 5.54 0.77
CA TRP A 11 18.14 4.50 0.84
C TRP A 11 18.65 3.18 1.41
N ARG A 12 19.92 2.84 1.19
CA ARG A 12 20.51 1.60 1.71
C ARG A 12 20.54 1.64 3.24
N GLN A 13 20.99 2.76 3.81
CA GLN A 13 21.01 2.97 5.25
C GLN A 13 19.59 2.96 5.82
N GLU A 14 18.64 3.65 5.16
CA GLU A 14 17.26 3.73 5.62
C GLU A 14 16.54 2.37 5.60
N LEU A 15 16.76 1.55 4.60
CA LEU A 15 16.20 0.20 4.51
C LEU A 15 16.75 -0.70 5.64
N THR A 16 18.06 -0.70 5.83
CA THR A 16 18.70 -1.47 6.92
C THR A 16 18.18 -1.03 8.28
N ALA A 17 18.07 0.27 8.53
CA ALA A 17 17.52 0.79 9.77
C ALA A 17 16.05 0.42 9.98
N ALA A 18 15.25 0.39 8.90
CA ALA A 18 13.86 -0.05 8.94
C ALA A 18 13.73 -1.54 9.29
N GLU A 19 14.54 -2.40 8.70
CA GLU A 19 14.59 -3.83 9.03
C GLU A 19 14.89 -4.05 10.52
N MET A 20 15.87 -3.33 11.07
CA MET A 20 16.21 -3.38 12.50
C MET A 20 15.06 -2.92 13.40
N ARG A 21 14.38 -1.81 13.05
CA ARG A 21 13.26 -1.26 13.84
C ARG A 21 12.01 -2.14 13.81
N LEU A 22 11.84 -2.94 12.75
CA LEU A 22 10.68 -3.79 12.55
C LEU A 22 10.88 -5.24 13.01
N ALA A 23 12.12 -5.64 13.30
CA ALA A 23 12.44 -6.98 13.80
C ALA A 23 11.70 -7.27 15.11
N GLY A 24 10.96 -8.39 15.14
CA GLY A 24 10.15 -8.80 16.28
C GLY A 24 8.88 -7.97 16.53
N VAL A 25 8.60 -6.97 15.69
CA VAL A 25 7.45 -6.07 15.83
C VAL A 25 6.34 -6.41 14.83
N VAL A 26 6.70 -6.56 13.57
CA VAL A 26 5.76 -6.94 12.52
C VAL A 26 5.83 -8.45 12.27
N ALA A 27 4.70 -9.03 11.91
CA ALA A 27 4.68 -10.43 11.55
C ALA A 27 5.48 -10.66 10.25
N VAL A 28 6.28 -11.74 10.23
CA VAL A 28 6.79 -12.31 8.99
C VAL A 28 5.62 -12.96 8.29
N THR A 29 5.08 -12.30 7.24
CA THR A 29 3.88 -12.78 6.58
C THR A 29 4.18 -13.94 5.62
N PRO A 30 3.27 -14.92 5.46
CA PRO A 30 3.52 -16.07 4.62
C PRO A 30 3.52 -15.72 3.13
N VAL A 31 4.21 -16.56 2.36
CA VAL A 31 4.04 -16.63 0.91
C VAL A 31 3.11 -17.79 0.60
N ARG A 32 2.06 -17.52 -0.17
CA ARG A 32 1.10 -18.51 -0.64
C ARG A 32 1.39 -18.86 -2.09
N ALA A 33 1.29 -20.14 -2.42
CA ALA A 33 1.33 -20.66 -3.78
C ALA A 33 0.20 -21.69 -3.95
N ASN A 34 -0.35 -21.78 -5.14
CA ASN A 34 -1.43 -22.72 -5.44
C ASN A 34 -1.31 -23.15 -6.90
N ARG A 35 -1.33 -24.48 -7.15
CA ARG A 35 -1.16 -25.04 -8.50
C ARG A 35 -2.27 -24.60 -9.47
N ALA A 36 -3.53 -24.65 -9.03
CA ALA A 36 -4.64 -24.25 -9.89
C ALA A 36 -4.59 -22.76 -10.23
N LEU A 37 -4.12 -21.91 -9.31
CA LEU A 37 -3.85 -20.49 -9.60
C LEU A 37 -2.72 -20.31 -10.62
N ASN A 38 -1.67 -21.13 -10.54
CA ASN A 38 -0.58 -21.09 -11.51
C ASN A 38 -1.05 -21.48 -12.91
N ASP A 39 -1.93 -22.48 -13.01
CA ASP A 39 -2.53 -22.92 -14.27
C ASP A 39 -3.40 -21.80 -14.88
N GLU A 40 -4.22 -21.11 -14.07
CA GLU A 40 -5.00 -19.93 -14.50
C GLU A 40 -4.09 -18.76 -14.95
N ALA A 41 -3.03 -18.49 -14.20
CA ALA A 41 -2.08 -17.41 -14.46
C ALA A 41 -1.08 -17.71 -15.61
N ARG A 42 -0.93 -18.98 -16.00
CA ARG A 42 0.11 -19.48 -16.91
C ARG A 42 1.54 -19.12 -16.48
N ALA A 43 1.76 -19.05 -15.16
CA ALA A 43 3.03 -18.71 -14.55
C ALA A 43 3.09 -19.25 -13.10
N HIS A 44 4.26 -19.37 -12.53
CA HIS A 44 4.43 -19.68 -11.11
C HIS A 44 4.18 -18.41 -10.28
N VAL A 45 3.00 -18.31 -9.65
CA VAL A 45 2.59 -17.17 -8.84
C VAL A 45 2.89 -17.42 -7.37
N PHE A 46 3.66 -16.53 -6.79
CA PHE A 46 3.96 -16.48 -5.36
C PHE A 46 3.27 -15.25 -4.77
N SER A 47 2.38 -15.43 -3.80
CA SER A 47 1.58 -14.35 -3.25
C SER A 47 2.03 -14.02 -1.83
N LYS A 48 2.64 -12.86 -1.62
CA LYS A 48 3.00 -12.32 -0.31
C LYS A 48 1.75 -11.82 0.40
N ASP A 49 1.34 -12.49 1.46
CA ASP A 49 0.07 -12.24 2.13
C ASP A 49 0.18 -11.20 3.26
N GLU A 50 0.18 -9.94 2.93
CA GLU A 50 0.13 -8.84 3.90
C GLU A 50 -1.27 -8.64 4.54
N GLY A 51 -2.28 -9.36 4.06
CA GLY A 51 -3.61 -9.38 4.66
C GLY A 51 -3.65 -10.00 6.05
N VAL A 52 -2.67 -10.87 6.39
CA VAL A 52 -2.54 -11.48 7.72
C VAL A 52 -1.60 -10.70 8.65
N GLN A 53 -1.08 -9.57 8.24
CA GLN A 53 -0.31 -8.68 9.12
C GLN A 53 -1.19 -8.23 10.30
N THR A 54 -0.63 -7.95 11.45
CA THR A 54 -1.31 -7.61 12.72
C THR A 54 -2.45 -6.59 12.58
N THR A 55 -2.31 -5.60 11.69
CA THR A 55 -3.38 -4.61 11.44
C THR A 55 -4.19 -4.92 10.18
N GLY A 56 -4.04 -6.11 9.60
CA GLY A 56 -4.74 -6.55 8.40
C GLY A 56 -4.22 -5.96 7.08
N SER A 57 -3.04 -5.34 7.08
CA SER A 57 -2.40 -4.82 5.87
C SER A 57 -0.92 -4.48 6.07
N PHE A 58 -0.16 -4.39 4.97
CA PHE A 58 1.24 -3.98 4.94
C PHE A 58 1.54 -2.64 5.61
N LYS A 59 0.52 -1.81 5.79
CA LYS A 59 0.68 -0.42 6.28
C LYS A 59 1.35 -0.33 7.65
N LEU A 60 1.25 -1.36 8.48
CA LEU A 60 1.90 -1.41 9.77
C LEU A 60 3.42 -1.21 9.67
N ARG A 61 4.05 -1.78 8.65
CA ARG A 61 5.50 -1.68 8.42
C ARG A 61 5.97 -0.23 8.33
N GLY A 62 5.37 0.54 7.43
CA GLY A 62 5.72 1.95 7.26
C GLY A 62 5.26 2.84 8.42
N ALA A 63 4.08 2.59 8.98
CA ALA A 63 3.58 3.36 10.10
C ALA A 63 4.45 3.19 11.35
N TRP A 64 4.82 1.96 11.67
CA TRP A 64 5.71 1.67 12.79
C TRP A 64 7.10 2.24 12.58
N ASN A 65 7.72 1.98 11.43
CA ASN A 65 9.07 2.49 11.16
C ASN A 65 9.14 4.01 11.26
N ALA A 66 8.17 4.71 10.67
CA ALA A 66 8.12 6.16 10.70
C ALA A 66 7.90 6.72 12.10
N LEU A 67 7.10 6.06 12.92
CA LEU A 67 6.90 6.44 14.32
C LEU A 67 8.16 6.17 15.15
N ALA A 68 8.76 4.99 15.02
CA ALA A 68 9.96 4.60 15.77
C ALA A 68 11.15 5.51 15.45
N ALA A 69 11.36 5.84 14.18
CA ALA A 69 12.40 6.78 13.75
C ALA A 69 12.24 8.17 14.38
N ARG A 70 10.99 8.65 14.52
CA ARG A 70 10.71 9.96 15.13
C ARG A 70 10.77 9.94 16.66
N LYS A 71 10.39 8.83 17.27
CA LYS A 71 10.45 8.67 18.73
C LYS A 71 11.87 8.69 19.27
N SER A 72 12.87 8.31 18.48
CA SER A 72 14.28 8.42 18.84
C SER A 72 14.76 9.87 19.00
N HIS A 73 14.01 10.84 18.45
CA HIS A 73 14.20 12.26 18.65
C HIS A 73 13.31 12.70 19.82
N ALA A 74 13.91 13.20 20.91
CA ALA A 74 13.22 13.52 22.16
C ALA A 74 11.98 14.45 21.96
N GLY A 75 10.88 14.15 22.66
CA GLY A 75 9.82 15.11 22.94
C GLY A 75 8.59 15.11 22.04
N ILE A 76 8.30 14.07 21.21
CA ILE A 76 7.00 14.06 20.47
C ILE A 76 5.84 13.86 21.44
N ARG A 77 4.84 14.78 21.37
CA ARG A 77 3.62 14.75 22.21
C ARG A 77 2.50 13.94 21.59
N GLY A 78 2.62 13.50 20.35
CA GLY A 78 1.67 12.71 19.64
C GLY A 78 1.91 12.73 18.13
N VAL A 79 1.08 12.03 17.39
CA VAL A 79 1.18 11.94 15.93
C VAL A 79 -0.15 12.23 15.24
N VAL A 80 -0.06 12.83 14.07
CA VAL A 80 -1.21 13.10 13.18
C VAL A 80 -0.98 12.42 11.86
N THR A 81 -2.04 11.90 11.27
CA THR A 81 -2.03 11.45 9.87
C THR A 81 -3.34 11.81 9.18
N TYR A 82 -3.35 11.73 7.85
CA TYR A 82 -4.57 11.82 7.04
C TYR A 82 -4.76 10.51 6.27
N SER A 83 -5.85 9.79 6.60
CA SER A 83 -6.09 8.46 6.01
C SER A 83 -7.53 8.01 6.20
N SER A 84 -8.14 7.49 5.15
CA SER A 84 -9.49 6.89 5.19
C SER A 84 -9.49 5.39 5.55
N GLY A 85 -8.35 4.79 5.96
CA GLY A 85 -8.35 3.34 6.20
C GLY A 85 -7.05 2.79 6.80
N ASN A 86 -6.42 1.89 6.07
CA ASN A 86 -5.34 1.03 6.55
C ASN A 86 -4.17 1.75 7.23
N PHE A 87 -3.76 2.93 6.75
CA PHE A 87 -2.64 3.63 7.37
C PHE A 87 -3.04 4.29 8.70
N GLY A 88 -4.25 4.87 8.77
CA GLY A 88 -4.77 5.43 10.03
C GLY A 88 -4.87 4.36 11.11
N ARG A 89 -5.40 3.17 10.76
CA ARG A 89 -5.45 2.00 11.65
C ARG A 89 -4.06 1.54 12.09
N ALA A 90 -3.12 1.45 11.16
CA ALA A 90 -1.75 1.01 11.43
C ALA A 90 -0.99 1.99 12.34
N LEU A 91 -1.13 3.31 12.09
CA LEU A 91 -0.50 4.32 12.92
C LEU A 91 -1.15 4.39 14.31
N ALA A 92 -2.47 4.23 14.41
CA ALA A 92 -3.16 4.16 15.69
C ALA A 92 -2.66 2.97 16.52
N TYR A 93 -2.52 1.79 15.92
CA TYR A 93 -1.92 0.63 16.56
C TYR A 93 -0.48 0.91 17.02
N ALA A 94 0.39 1.43 16.17
CA ALA A 94 1.77 1.75 16.53
C ALA A 94 1.86 2.80 17.65
N ALA A 95 1.02 3.83 17.61
CA ALA A 95 0.95 4.88 18.63
C ALA A 95 0.47 4.34 20.00
N SER A 96 -0.49 3.41 20.01
CA SER A 96 -0.98 2.78 21.24
C SER A 96 0.12 2.02 21.98
N TRP A 97 1.00 1.31 21.28
CA TRP A 97 2.18 0.65 21.85
C TRP A 97 3.17 1.65 22.45
N CYS A 98 3.28 2.83 21.86
CA CYS A 98 4.13 3.90 22.34
C CYS A 98 3.47 4.78 23.42
N ARG A 99 2.19 4.53 23.73
CA ARG A 99 1.35 5.38 24.61
C ARG A 99 1.30 6.84 24.15
N LEU A 100 1.29 7.05 22.82
CA LEU A 100 1.24 8.38 22.24
C LEU A 100 -0.18 8.68 21.74
N PRO A 101 -0.69 9.89 21.98
CA PRO A 101 -1.90 10.36 21.33
C PRO A 101 -1.78 10.32 19.81
N VAL A 102 -2.84 9.91 19.13
CA VAL A 102 -2.92 9.86 17.66
C VAL A 102 -4.19 10.51 17.16
N VAL A 103 -4.05 11.39 16.17
CA VAL A 103 -5.17 12.02 15.46
C VAL A 103 -5.16 11.55 14.01
N VAL A 104 -6.32 11.10 13.53
CA VAL A 104 -6.50 10.69 12.14
C VAL A 104 -7.51 11.62 11.48
N VAL A 105 -7.05 12.40 10.50
CA VAL A 105 -7.88 13.23 9.62
C VAL A 105 -8.41 12.34 8.51
N THR A 106 -9.73 12.24 8.37
CA THR A 106 -10.37 11.29 7.45
C THR A 106 -11.60 11.92 6.80
N PRO A 107 -11.91 11.60 5.52
CA PRO A 107 -13.13 12.08 4.89
C PRO A 107 -14.38 11.59 5.64
N ASP A 108 -15.44 12.38 5.62
CA ASP A 108 -16.73 12.09 6.29
C ASP A 108 -17.47 10.91 5.64
N ASP A 109 -17.19 10.59 4.37
CA ASP A 109 -17.67 9.40 3.64
C ASP A 109 -16.95 8.10 4.02
N THR A 110 -16.02 8.14 4.99
CA THR A 110 -15.27 6.95 5.41
C THR A 110 -16.19 5.91 6.04
N PRO A 111 -16.14 4.64 5.59
CA PRO A 111 -16.96 3.56 6.12
C PRO A 111 -16.84 3.39 7.64
N LYS A 112 -17.98 3.14 8.31
CA LYS A 112 -18.06 3.03 9.78
C LYS A 112 -17.14 1.93 10.36
N ASP A 113 -16.97 0.82 9.67
CA ASP A 113 -16.08 -0.27 10.05
C ASP A 113 -14.60 0.16 10.06
N LYS A 114 -14.18 0.99 9.11
CA LYS A 114 -12.83 1.58 9.09
C LYS A 114 -12.61 2.57 10.22
N LEU A 115 -13.60 3.42 10.51
CA LEU A 115 -13.56 4.34 11.65
C LEU A 115 -13.47 3.58 12.98
N ALA A 116 -14.28 2.52 13.13
CA ALA A 116 -14.26 1.65 14.32
C ALA A 116 -12.88 0.99 14.49
N GLY A 117 -12.26 0.51 13.39
CA GLY A 117 -10.93 -0.08 13.41
C GLY A 117 -9.80 0.88 13.84
N MET A 118 -9.94 2.18 13.58
CA MET A 118 -9.00 3.21 14.07
C MET A 118 -9.27 3.56 15.54
N ARG A 119 -10.54 3.75 15.92
CA ARG A 119 -10.94 4.05 17.31
C ARG A 119 -10.57 2.93 18.29
N ALA A 120 -10.63 1.67 17.84
CA ALA A 120 -10.25 0.52 18.67
C ALA A 120 -8.80 0.58 19.17
N PHE A 121 -7.92 1.33 18.48
CA PHE A 121 -6.54 1.60 18.90
C PHE A 121 -6.34 3.01 19.49
N GLY A 122 -7.43 3.66 19.94
CA GLY A 122 -7.36 4.95 20.63
C GLY A 122 -7.21 6.17 19.73
N ALA A 123 -7.48 6.07 18.42
CA ALA A 123 -7.39 7.22 17.53
C ALA A 123 -8.52 8.24 17.78
N THR A 124 -8.15 9.50 17.92
CA THR A 124 -9.07 10.64 17.79
C THR A 124 -9.31 10.88 16.29
N ILE A 125 -10.57 10.83 15.88
CA ILE A 125 -10.97 11.01 14.48
C ILE A 125 -11.39 12.47 14.27
N VAL A 126 -10.80 13.12 13.27
CA VAL A 126 -11.22 14.42 12.75
C VAL A 126 -11.75 14.22 11.34
N MET A 127 -13.06 14.41 11.16
CA MET A 127 -13.70 14.28 9.85
C MET A 127 -13.58 15.59 9.07
N HIS A 128 -13.53 15.48 7.75
CA HIS A 128 -13.49 16.62 6.83
C HIS A 128 -14.32 16.32 5.57
N ASP A 129 -14.82 17.35 4.92
CA ASP A 129 -15.42 17.24 3.60
C ASP A 129 -14.37 16.75 2.58
N PRO A 130 -14.69 15.79 1.68
CA PRO A 130 -13.74 15.27 0.70
C PRO A 130 -13.08 16.33 -0.19
N THR A 131 -13.70 17.51 -0.34
CA THR A 131 -13.17 18.65 -1.11
C THR A 131 -12.18 19.51 -0.33
N GLU A 132 -12.09 19.37 0.99
CA GLU A 132 -11.17 20.13 1.84
C GLU A 132 -9.73 19.65 1.75
N ASP A 133 -8.79 20.55 2.03
CA ASP A 133 -7.37 20.25 2.13
C ASP A 133 -7.05 19.47 3.42
N ARG A 134 -7.16 18.13 3.34
CA ARG A 134 -6.82 17.21 4.44
C ARG A 134 -5.39 17.38 4.98
N VAL A 135 -4.45 17.79 4.11
CA VAL A 135 -3.04 17.97 4.52
C VAL A 135 -2.92 19.23 5.37
N GLY A 136 -3.52 20.32 4.94
CA GLY A 136 -3.56 21.57 5.70
C GLY A 136 -4.30 21.42 7.02
N ILE A 137 -5.39 20.64 7.07
CA ILE A 137 -6.08 20.30 8.34
C ILE A 137 -5.12 19.57 9.30
N ALA A 138 -4.44 18.53 8.80
CA ALA A 138 -3.49 17.76 9.62
C ALA A 138 -2.32 18.65 10.13
N GLN A 139 -1.80 19.54 9.30
CA GLN A 139 -0.74 20.49 9.66
C GLN A 139 -1.18 21.48 10.75
N ARG A 140 -2.39 22.03 10.64
CA ARG A 140 -2.95 22.92 11.70
C ARG A 140 -3.08 22.19 13.04
N ILE A 141 -3.50 20.91 13.04
CA ILE A 141 -3.58 20.10 14.26
C ILE A 141 -2.18 19.86 14.84
N CYS A 142 -1.20 19.57 14.00
CA CYS A 142 0.19 19.43 14.45
C CYS A 142 0.69 20.68 15.16
N ALA A 143 0.50 21.85 14.54
CA ALA A 143 0.93 23.11 15.11
C ALA A 143 0.21 23.45 16.43
N ALA A 144 -1.12 23.23 16.50
CA ALA A 144 -1.92 23.55 17.66
C ALA A 144 -1.67 22.62 18.87
N ARG A 145 -1.23 21.38 18.63
CA ARG A 145 -1.08 20.37 19.69
C ARG A 145 0.37 19.89 19.90
N ASP A 146 1.34 20.51 19.25
CA ASP A 146 2.75 20.09 19.27
C ASP A 146 2.92 18.61 18.91
N MET A 147 2.25 18.18 17.83
CA MET A 147 2.26 16.82 17.33
C MET A 147 3.00 16.74 16.01
N VAL A 148 3.44 15.52 15.62
CA VAL A 148 4.20 15.28 14.39
C VAL A 148 3.33 14.66 13.32
N LEU A 149 3.37 15.20 12.08
CA LEU A 149 2.71 14.62 10.92
C LEU A 149 3.46 13.40 10.40
N ILE A 150 2.75 12.29 10.23
CA ILE A 150 3.25 11.09 9.52
C ILE A 150 2.35 10.86 8.30
N PRO A 151 2.80 11.23 7.08
CA PRO A 151 2.07 11.01 5.84
C PRO A 151 1.90 9.50 5.55
N PRO A 152 0.80 9.08 4.88
CA PRO A 152 0.50 7.65 4.68
C PRO A 152 1.36 6.95 3.60
N TYR A 153 2.22 7.68 2.88
CA TYR A 153 3.07 7.15 1.80
C TYR A 153 4.25 8.03 1.42
N ASP A 154 4.10 9.36 1.47
CA ASP A 154 5.07 10.32 0.92
C ASP A 154 6.08 10.80 1.97
N ASP A 155 6.76 9.83 2.56
CA ASP A 155 7.72 10.01 3.65
C ASP A 155 8.82 8.94 3.56
N PRO A 156 10.11 9.31 3.66
CA PRO A 156 11.21 8.37 3.52
C PRO A 156 11.15 7.21 4.50
N GLN A 157 10.77 7.47 5.76
CA GLN A 157 10.69 6.43 6.78
C GLN A 157 9.49 5.50 6.54
N VAL A 158 8.37 6.03 6.00
CA VAL A 158 7.25 5.19 5.58
C VAL A 158 7.67 4.31 4.42
N ILE A 159 8.34 4.86 3.39
CA ILE A 159 8.83 4.11 2.22
C ILE A 159 9.80 3.01 2.66
N ALA A 160 10.78 3.32 3.52
CA ALA A 160 11.74 2.36 4.04
C ALA A 160 11.08 1.23 4.82
N GLY A 161 10.08 1.56 5.66
CA GLY A 161 9.29 0.54 6.35
C GLY A 161 8.50 -0.37 5.38
N GLN A 162 7.90 0.21 4.33
CA GLN A 162 7.19 -0.58 3.30
C GLN A 162 8.14 -1.45 2.46
N ALA A 163 9.40 -1.03 2.28
CA ALA A 163 10.42 -1.80 1.56
C ALA A 163 10.67 -3.16 2.19
N THR A 164 10.50 -3.29 3.51
CA THR A 164 10.67 -4.57 4.22
C THR A 164 9.70 -5.66 3.73
N THR A 165 8.56 -5.31 3.14
CA THR A 165 7.68 -6.27 2.44
C THR A 165 8.41 -6.95 1.28
N GLY A 166 9.07 -6.16 0.44
CA GLY A 166 9.84 -6.66 -0.70
C GLY A 166 11.10 -7.42 -0.27
N THR A 167 11.82 -6.91 0.73
CA THR A 167 13.01 -7.58 1.29
C THR A 167 12.65 -8.96 1.84
N GLU A 168 11.64 -9.03 2.70
CA GLU A 168 11.14 -10.27 3.28
C GLU A 168 10.69 -11.26 2.20
N PHE A 169 9.96 -10.78 1.19
CA PHE A 169 9.49 -11.60 0.09
C PHE A 169 10.65 -12.23 -0.71
N ARG A 170 11.67 -11.43 -1.07
CA ARG A 170 12.86 -11.93 -1.78
C ARG A 170 13.66 -12.97 -0.99
N HIS A 171 13.68 -12.85 0.34
CA HIS A 171 14.32 -13.87 1.20
C HIS A 171 13.51 -15.16 1.26
N GLN A 172 12.18 -15.08 1.19
CA GLN A 172 11.28 -16.24 1.21
C GLN A 172 11.22 -16.94 -0.14
N VAL A 173 11.29 -16.20 -1.25
CA VAL A 173 11.26 -16.75 -2.61
C VAL A 173 12.45 -16.23 -3.40
N ARG A 174 13.44 -17.08 -3.57
CA ARG A 174 14.59 -16.78 -4.43
C ARG A 174 14.17 -16.87 -5.90
N GLU A 175 14.84 -16.13 -6.77
CA GLU A 175 14.68 -16.21 -8.23
C GLU A 175 13.30 -15.79 -8.76
N LEU A 176 12.69 -14.77 -8.18
CA LEU A 176 11.55 -14.09 -8.81
C LEU A 176 12.02 -13.31 -10.05
N ASP A 177 11.24 -13.39 -11.14
CA ASP A 177 11.45 -12.58 -12.34
C ASP A 177 10.86 -11.18 -12.16
N ALA A 178 9.73 -11.11 -11.46
CA ALA A 178 9.02 -9.86 -11.23
C ALA A 178 8.35 -9.77 -9.85
N LEU A 179 8.23 -8.53 -9.35
CA LEU A 179 7.31 -8.15 -8.27
C LEU A 179 6.18 -7.30 -8.83
N VAL A 180 4.94 -7.64 -8.50
CA VAL A 180 3.72 -6.95 -8.91
C VAL A 180 3.06 -6.33 -7.70
N VAL A 181 2.93 -4.99 -7.71
CA VAL A 181 2.64 -4.18 -6.51
C VAL A 181 1.50 -3.19 -6.77
N PRO A 182 0.40 -3.20 -5.98
CA PRO A 182 -0.66 -2.20 -6.11
C PRO A 182 -0.18 -0.79 -5.79
N VAL A 183 -0.64 0.22 -6.55
CA VAL A 183 -0.19 1.60 -6.41
C VAL A 183 -1.33 2.54 -6.02
N SER A 184 -1.17 3.19 -4.87
CA SER A 184 -1.92 4.38 -4.48
C SER A 184 -1.02 5.62 -4.56
N GLY A 185 -0.52 6.13 -3.43
CA GLY A 185 0.45 7.23 -3.41
C GLY A 185 1.89 6.82 -3.74
N GLY A 186 2.16 5.53 -3.93
CA GLY A 186 3.44 5.00 -4.40
C GLY A 186 4.39 4.48 -3.32
N GLY A 187 4.08 4.62 -2.01
CA GLY A 187 5.03 4.25 -0.93
C GLY A 187 5.43 2.77 -0.93
N LEU A 188 4.50 1.83 -1.16
CA LEU A 188 4.82 0.41 -1.25
C LEU A 188 5.60 0.09 -2.53
N LEU A 189 5.17 0.62 -3.67
CA LEU A 189 5.83 0.39 -4.95
C LEU A 189 7.28 0.91 -4.92
N ALA A 190 7.49 2.13 -4.41
CA ALA A 190 8.82 2.70 -4.23
C ALA A 190 9.68 1.85 -3.28
N GLY A 191 9.12 1.43 -2.15
CA GLY A 191 9.82 0.55 -1.20
C GLY A 191 10.22 -0.79 -1.81
N CYS A 192 9.30 -1.47 -2.51
CA CYS A 192 9.58 -2.73 -3.20
C CYS A 192 10.63 -2.56 -4.30
N ALA A 193 10.57 -1.45 -5.06
CA ALA A 193 11.56 -1.16 -6.09
C ALA A 193 12.96 -0.93 -5.50
N LEU A 194 13.06 -0.21 -4.38
CA LEU A 194 14.32 -0.05 -3.64
C LEU A 194 14.85 -1.38 -3.14
N SER A 195 13.99 -2.22 -2.56
CA SER A 195 14.39 -3.55 -2.08
C SER A 195 14.89 -4.44 -3.22
N ALA A 196 14.31 -4.33 -4.42
CA ALA A 196 14.69 -5.11 -5.59
C ALA A 196 16.12 -4.81 -6.07
N GLN A 197 16.67 -3.62 -5.77
CA GLN A 197 18.06 -3.26 -6.12
C GLN A 197 19.10 -4.15 -5.40
N SER A 198 18.72 -4.74 -4.28
CA SER A 198 19.59 -5.69 -3.55
C SER A 198 19.40 -7.14 -3.99
N SER A 199 18.66 -7.40 -5.07
CA SER A 199 18.51 -8.75 -5.63
C SER A 199 19.77 -9.16 -6.38
N PRO A 200 20.28 -10.40 -6.20
CA PRO A 200 21.45 -10.89 -6.95
C PRO A 200 21.18 -11.04 -8.46
N ARG A 201 19.91 -11.17 -8.84
CA ARG A 201 19.43 -11.17 -10.22
C ARG A 201 18.55 -9.97 -10.47
N ARG A 202 18.44 -9.52 -11.72
CA ARG A 202 17.51 -8.47 -12.10
C ARG A 202 16.09 -8.87 -11.75
N LEU A 203 15.51 -8.18 -10.76
CA LEU A 203 14.12 -8.33 -10.34
C LEU A 203 13.32 -7.14 -10.89
N ARG A 204 12.47 -7.41 -11.86
CA ARG A 204 11.62 -6.37 -12.49
C ARG A 204 10.47 -6.02 -11.54
N VAL A 205 10.12 -4.76 -11.44
CA VAL A 205 9.04 -4.30 -10.54
C VAL A 205 7.97 -3.61 -11.37
N PHE A 206 6.74 -4.11 -11.26
CA PHE A 206 5.56 -3.58 -11.94
C PHE A 206 4.58 -3.00 -10.93
N GLY A 207 4.09 -1.80 -11.21
CA GLY A 207 2.97 -1.22 -10.48
C GLY A 207 1.62 -1.66 -11.07
N VAL A 208 0.55 -1.65 -10.27
CA VAL A 208 -0.82 -1.88 -10.74
C VAL A 208 -1.73 -0.78 -10.22
N GLU A 209 -2.44 -0.11 -11.12
CA GLU A 209 -3.41 0.94 -10.81
C GLU A 209 -4.80 0.58 -11.33
N PRO A 210 -5.88 0.99 -10.64
CA PRO A 210 -7.22 0.92 -11.20
C PRO A 210 -7.37 1.90 -12.36
N GLU A 211 -8.14 1.51 -13.37
CA GLU A 211 -8.42 2.30 -14.58
C GLU A 211 -8.95 3.70 -14.26
N ALA A 212 -9.75 3.83 -13.20
CA ALA A 212 -10.26 5.10 -12.72
C ALA A 212 -9.16 6.04 -12.16
N ARG A 213 -7.93 5.55 -11.92
CA ARG A 213 -6.83 6.29 -11.26
C ARG A 213 -5.45 6.01 -11.88
N PRO A 214 -5.23 6.19 -13.20
CA PRO A 214 -3.99 5.83 -13.88
C PRO A 214 -2.87 6.87 -13.67
N LYS A 215 -2.81 7.50 -12.49
CA LYS A 215 -1.94 8.65 -12.18
C LYS A 215 -0.46 8.36 -12.30
N THR A 216 0.01 7.18 -11.83
CA THR A 216 1.44 6.86 -11.85
C THR A 216 1.86 6.49 -13.26
N ARG A 217 1.05 5.70 -13.98
CA ARG A 217 1.31 5.40 -15.39
C ARG A 217 1.38 6.66 -16.25
N LEU A 218 0.43 7.58 -16.08
CA LEU A 218 0.44 8.87 -16.80
C LEU A 218 1.63 9.73 -16.39
N SER A 219 2.01 9.70 -15.11
CA SER A 219 3.17 10.46 -14.62
C SER A 219 4.48 9.93 -15.23
N LEU A 220 4.66 8.61 -15.32
CA LEU A 220 5.82 7.99 -15.96
C LEU A 220 5.91 8.39 -17.43
N ARG A 221 4.80 8.32 -18.18
CA ARG A 221 4.75 8.71 -19.60
C ARG A 221 5.08 10.19 -19.83
N ASN A 222 4.70 11.06 -18.88
CA ASN A 222 4.91 12.50 -18.97
C ASN A 222 6.23 12.98 -18.32
N GLY A 223 7.00 12.10 -17.69
CA GLY A 223 8.23 12.46 -16.97
C GLY A 223 8.02 13.39 -15.76
N ARG A 224 6.74 13.61 -15.33
CA ARG A 224 6.36 14.49 -14.21
C ARG A 224 5.12 13.99 -13.52
N ARG A 225 4.94 14.35 -12.25
CA ARG A 225 3.73 13.98 -11.50
C ARG A 225 2.48 14.62 -12.13
N VAL A 226 1.54 13.76 -12.54
CA VAL A 226 0.24 14.13 -13.12
C VAL A 226 -0.85 13.90 -12.08
N GLU A 227 -1.80 14.80 -12.01
CA GLU A 227 -3.02 14.65 -11.24
C GLU A 227 -4.16 14.18 -12.16
N VAL A 228 -4.95 13.22 -11.69
CA VAL A 228 -6.10 12.68 -12.41
C VAL A 228 -7.39 12.98 -11.68
N PRO A 229 -8.54 13.06 -12.40
CA PRO A 229 -9.85 13.27 -11.78
C PRO A 229 -10.17 12.19 -10.73
N PRO A 230 -10.94 12.53 -9.68
CA PRO A 230 -11.35 11.59 -8.63
C PRO A 230 -12.52 10.68 -9.06
N LEU A 231 -12.34 9.88 -10.12
CA LEU A 231 -13.37 8.95 -10.60
C LEU A 231 -13.63 7.79 -9.61
N PRO A 232 -14.84 7.25 -9.50
CA PRO A 232 -15.14 6.15 -8.59
C PRO A 232 -14.41 4.86 -8.97
N THR A 233 -14.10 4.03 -7.96
CA THR A 233 -13.56 2.66 -8.11
C THR A 233 -13.87 1.87 -6.85
N ILE A 234 -14.07 0.56 -6.97
CA ILE A 234 -14.19 -0.34 -5.82
C ILE A 234 -12.90 -0.39 -5.00
N ALA A 235 -11.74 -0.10 -5.61
CA ALA A 235 -10.41 -0.11 -4.98
C ALA A 235 -10.16 1.16 -4.13
N ASP A 236 -10.96 1.37 -3.10
CA ASP A 236 -10.95 2.55 -2.25
C ASP A 236 -9.60 2.83 -1.55
N ALA A 237 -8.76 1.82 -1.33
CA ALA A 237 -7.39 1.98 -0.84
C ALA A 237 -6.43 2.59 -1.88
N LEU A 238 -6.82 2.62 -3.17
CA LEU A 238 -6.01 3.11 -4.30
C LEU A 238 -6.49 4.45 -4.87
N ARG A 239 -7.28 5.22 -4.12
CA ARG A 239 -7.97 6.46 -4.56
C ARG A 239 -7.11 7.73 -4.66
N VAL A 240 -5.81 7.69 -4.36
CA VAL A 240 -4.93 8.87 -4.51
C VAL A 240 -4.94 9.33 -5.98
N THR A 241 -5.05 10.64 -6.19
CA THR A 241 -5.17 11.26 -7.53
C THR A 241 -3.82 11.67 -8.14
N ARG A 242 -2.77 11.76 -7.33
CA ARG A 242 -1.42 12.18 -7.76
C ARG A 242 -0.35 11.39 -7.02
N PRO A 243 0.72 10.91 -7.68
CA PRO A 243 1.85 10.27 -6.99
C PRO A 243 2.52 11.21 -5.98
N GLY A 244 3.11 10.65 -4.93
CA GLY A 244 3.85 11.44 -3.95
C GLY A 244 5.08 12.14 -4.54
N ALA A 245 5.54 13.18 -3.84
CA ALA A 245 6.73 13.94 -4.25
C ALA A 245 8.02 13.17 -3.97
N VAL A 246 8.03 12.38 -2.90
CA VAL A 246 9.15 11.52 -2.50
C VAL A 246 9.10 10.19 -3.25
N THR A 247 7.91 9.61 -3.44
CA THR A 247 7.75 8.30 -4.06
C THR A 247 8.00 8.32 -5.56
N PHE A 248 7.56 9.36 -6.28
CA PHE A 248 7.61 9.40 -7.74
C PHE A 248 9.03 9.35 -8.32
N PRO A 249 10.04 10.09 -7.81
CA PRO A 249 11.42 9.97 -8.33
C PRO A 249 11.98 8.56 -8.21
N VAL A 250 11.67 7.84 -7.13
CA VAL A 250 12.08 6.44 -6.94
C VAL A 250 11.39 5.55 -7.98
N ILE A 251 10.07 5.71 -8.14
CA ILE A 251 9.28 4.94 -9.10
C ILE A 251 9.77 5.19 -10.53
N ALA A 252 9.99 6.44 -10.91
CA ALA A 252 10.42 6.80 -12.25
C ALA A 252 11.79 6.21 -12.64
N ASN A 253 12.65 5.98 -11.66
CA ASN A 253 13.98 5.43 -11.89
C ASN A 253 14.06 3.89 -11.81
N LEU A 254 13.19 3.25 -11.04
CA LEU A 254 13.38 1.84 -10.66
C LEU A 254 12.24 0.92 -11.09
N VAL A 255 11.07 1.44 -11.43
CA VAL A 255 9.91 0.64 -11.81
C VAL A 255 9.89 0.43 -13.32
N GLU A 256 9.65 -0.79 -13.74
CA GLU A 256 9.65 -1.18 -15.16
C GLU A 256 8.44 -0.59 -15.90
N ASP A 257 7.24 -0.78 -15.37
CA ASP A 257 5.99 -0.20 -15.90
C ASP A 257 4.89 -0.21 -14.84
N VAL A 258 3.79 0.46 -15.14
CA VAL A 258 2.54 0.42 -14.36
C VAL A 258 1.41 -0.04 -15.24
N VAL A 259 0.84 -1.21 -14.96
CA VAL A 259 -0.29 -1.78 -15.69
C VAL A 259 -1.62 -1.33 -15.08
N ILE A 260 -2.65 -1.31 -15.91
CA ILE A 260 -3.98 -0.84 -15.51
C ILE A 260 -4.95 -2.01 -15.47
N VAL A 261 -5.75 -2.08 -14.41
CA VAL A 261 -6.83 -3.06 -14.24
C VAL A 261 -8.15 -2.34 -14.01
N ASN A 262 -9.25 -2.89 -14.53
CA ASN A 262 -10.58 -2.37 -14.26
C ASN A 262 -11.20 -3.02 -13.01
N ASP A 263 -12.33 -2.49 -12.55
CA ASP A 263 -12.99 -2.96 -11.33
C ASP A 263 -13.50 -4.40 -11.43
N ALA A 264 -13.91 -4.86 -12.62
CA ALA A 264 -14.31 -6.25 -12.86
C ALA A 264 -13.13 -7.22 -12.68
N GLN A 265 -11.98 -6.92 -13.28
CA GLN A 265 -10.75 -7.70 -13.10
C GLN A 265 -10.31 -7.78 -11.63
N ILE A 266 -10.46 -6.68 -10.88
CA ILE A 266 -10.17 -6.67 -9.43
C ILE A 266 -11.16 -7.59 -8.67
N ALA A 267 -12.45 -7.54 -8.98
CA ALA A 267 -13.46 -8.38 -8.35
C ALA A 267 -13.28 -9.87 -8.67
N ASP A 268 -12.88 -10.20 -9.91
CA ASP A 268 -12.50 -11.57 -10.31
C ASP A 268 -11.28 -12.07 -9.52
N ALA A 269 -10.26 -11.22 -9.36
CA ALA A 269 -9.08 -11.55 -8.56
C ALA A 269 -9.41 -11.74 -7.06
N MET A 270 -10.37 -10.96 -6.50
CA MET A 270 -10.87 -11.18 -5.14
C MET A 270 -11.55 -12.56 -5.01
N THR A 271 -12.33 -12.95 -6.03
CA THR A 271 -12.99 -14.26 -6.10
C THR A 271 -11.98 -15.39 -6.21
N ALA A 272 -10.99 -15.25 -7.09
CA ALA A 272 -9.89 -16.21 -7.25
C ALA A 272 -9.09 -16.37 -5.94
N ALA A 273 -8.71 -15.27 -5.30
CA ALA A 273 -8.00 -15.30 -4.03
C ALA A 273 -8.82 -16.01 -2.94
N ARG A 274 -10.14 -15.80 -2.88
CA ARG A 274 -11.02 -16.51 -1.96
C ARG A 274 -11.07 -18.00 -2.26
N ARG A 275 -11.14 -18.39 -3.54
CA ARG A 275 -11.19 -19.79 -3.99
C ARG A 275 -9.88 -20.53 -3.68
N HIS A 276 -8.73 -19.91 -4.00
CA HIS A 276 -7.42 -20.57 -3.93
C HIS A 276 -6.75 -20.49 -2.56
N PHE A 277 -7.00 -19.42 -1.79
CA PHE A 277 -6.35 -19.18 -0.51
C PHE A 277 -7.31 -19.23 0.69
N GLY A 278 -8.62 -19.32 0.46
CA GLY A 278 -9.61 -19.28 1.53
C GLY A 278 -9.76 -17.92 2.22
N SER A 279 -9.00 -16.91 1.79
CA SER A 279 -8.90 -15.59 2.43
C SER A 279 -9.68 -14.52 1.66
N ARG A 280 -10.18 -13.51 2.40
CA ARG A 280 -10.82 -12.34 1.81
C ARG A 280 -9.81 -11.20 1.77
N TYR A 281 -9.57 -10.65 0.59
CA TYR A 281 -8.78 -9.44 0.42
C TYR A 281 -9.69 -8.27 0.03
N GLU A 282 -9.35 -7.07 0.46
CA GLU A 282 -9.99 -5.86 -0.04
C GLU A 282 -9.65 -5.61 -1.52
N PRO A 283 -10.44 -4.84 -2.28
CA PRO A 283 -10.20 -4.66 -3.71
C PRO A 283 -8.77 -4.18 -4.02
N GLY A 284 -8.28 -3.16 -3.31
CA GLY A 284 -6.89 -2.70 -3.45
C GLY A 284 -5.86 -3.77 -3.08
N GLY A 285 -6.23 -4.73 -2.22
CA GLY A 285 -5.41 -5.87 -1.82
C GLY A 285 -5.25 -6.91 -2.92
N ALA A 286 -6.24 -7.06 -3.79
CA ALA A 286 -6.27 -8.04 -4.89
C ALA A 286 -5.80 -7.46 -6.23
N ALA A 287 -5.60 -6.14 -6.36
CA ALA A 287 -5.32 -5.49 -7.64
C ALA A 287 -4.08 -6.04 -8.37
N ALA A 288 -3.01 -6.38 -7.64
CA ALA A 288 -1.82 -6.98 -8.25
C ALA A 288 -2.10 -8.38 -8.82
N LEU A 289 -2.92 -9.17 -8.13
CA LEU A 289 -3.34 -10.48 -8.62
C LEU A 289 -4.23 -10.33 -9.88
N ALA A 290 -5.06 -9.28 -9.95
CA ALA A 290 -5.87 -8.98 -11.14
C ALA A 290 -5.00 -8.78 -12.39
N ALA A 291 -3.89 -8.07 -12.29
CA ALA A 291 -2.98 -7.87 -13.41
C ALA A 291 -2.36 -9.18 -13.92
N VAL A 292 -2.04 -10.10 -13.00
CA VAL A 292 -1.48 -11.43 -13.35
C VAL A 292 -2.54 -12.31 -14.01
N LEU A 293 -3.73 -12.44 -13.42
CA LEU A 293 -4.82 -13.27 -13.95
C LEU A 293 -5.40 -12.75 -15.27
N SER A 294 -5.29 -11.44 -15.51
CA SER A 294 -5.68 -10.83 -16.79
C SER A 294 -4.55 -10.83 -17.83
N HIS A 295 -3.43 -11.51 -17.57
CA HIS A 295 -2.28 -11.65 -18.48
C HIS A 295 -1.75 -10.31 -19.01
N LEU A 296 -1.70 -9.26 -18.14
CA LEU A 296 -1.28 -7.91 -18.53
C LEU A 296 0.22 -7.68 -18.37
N LEU A 297 0.96 -8.68 -17.93
CA LEU A 297 2.41 -8.64 -17.76
C LEU A 297 3.12 -9.25 -18.99
N PRO A 298 4.41 -8.93 -19.21
CA PRO A 298 5.20 -9.55 -20.25
C PRO A 298 5.18 -11.08 -20.16
N PRO A 299 4.92 -11.81 -21.29
CA PRO A 299 4.69 -13.25 -21.26
C PRO A 299 5.93 -14.09 -20.94
N GLU A 300 7.12 -13.50 -21.03
CA GLU A 300 8.38 -14.15 -20.64
C GLU A 300 8.58 -14.30 -19.13
N LEU A 301 7.77 -13.63 -18.31
CA LEU A 301 7.83 -13.71 -16.85
C LEU A 301 7.20 -15.02 -16.37
N GLN A 302 8.02 -15.91 -15.81
CA GLN A 302 7.57 -17.23 -15.38
C GLN A 302 7.40 -17.35 -13.87
N ARG A 303 8.14 -16.57 -13.07
CA ARG A 303 8.13 -16.61 -11.60
C ARG A 303 7.74 -15.25 -11.05
N ILE A 304 6.44 -15.07 -10.81
CA ILE A 304 5.83 -13.77 -10.51
C ILE A 304 5.49 -13.68 -9.02
N GLY A 305 6.08 -12.70 -8.36
CA GLY A 305 5.74 -12.33 -6.99
C GLY A 305 4.61 -11.30 -6.97
N VAL A 306 3.51 -11.60 -6.29
CA VAL A 306 2.34 -10.73 -6.14
C VAL A 306 2.23 -10.28 -4.68
N ILE A 307 1.99 -9.00 -4.41
CA ILE A 307 1.72 -8.54 -3.05
C ILE A 307 0.21 -8.37 -2.84
N LEU A 308 -0.36 -9.22 -1.98
CA LEU A 308 -1.73 -9.12 -1.48
C LEU A 308 -1.74 -8.17 -0.28
N THR A 309 -2.08 -6.92 -0.49
CA THR A 309 -1.71 -5.80 0.40
C THR A 309 -2.56 -5.66 1.64
N GLY A 310 -3.78 -6.22 1.69
CA GLY A 310 -4.65 -6.08 2.84
C GLY A 310 -5.96 -6.83 2.73
N SER A 311 -6.53 -7.14 3.92
CA SER A 311 -7.77 -7.91 4.08
C SER A 311 -8.84 -7.16 4.91
N ASN A 312 -8.68 -5.84 5.11
CA ASN A 312 -9.59 -5.03 5.92
C ASN A 312 -10.91 -4.72 5.17
N ILE A 313 -11.68 -5.76 4.94
CA ILE A 313 -13.00 -5.71 4.31
C ILE A 313 -13.99 -6.58 5.08
N SER A 314 -15.23 -6.07 5.27
CA SER A 314 -16.29 -6.87 5.86
C SER A 314 -16.74 -8.01 4.92
N ALA A 315 -17.20 -9.13 5.50
CA ALA A 315 -17.72 -10.26 4.73
C ALA A 315 -18.85 -9.83 3.78
N ARG A 316 -19.76 -8.97 4.27
CA ARG A 316 -20.88 -8.42 3.49
C ARG A 316 -20.40 -7.63 2.26
N ARG A 317 -19.43 -6.71 2.45
CA ARG A 317 -18.91 -5.89 1.34
C ARG A 317 -18.14 -6.76 0.34
N HIS A 318 -17.32 -7.69 0.81
CA HIS A 318 -16.62 -8.64 -0.06
C HIS A 318 -17.61 -9.42 -0.93
N GLN A 319 -18.65 -9.99 -0.30
CA GLN A 319 -19.68 -10.76 -1.00
C GLN A 319 -20.47 -9.91 -2.01
N HIS A 320 -20.80 -8.67 -1.66
CA HIS A 320 -21.46 -7.74 -2.57
C HIS A 320 -20.63 -7.51 -3.84
N ILE A 321 -19.34 -7.16 -3.71
CA ILE A 321 -18.44 -6.91 -4.83
C ILE A 321 -18.28 -8.17 -5.69
N THR A 322 -18.01 -9.33 -5.09
CA THR A 322 -17.74 -10.56 -5.86
C THR A 322 -18.98 -11.16 -6.52
N ARG A 323 -20.20 -10.89 -6.02
CA ARG A 323 -21.45 -11.29 -6.70
C ARG A 323 -21.78 -10.40 -7.90
N ALA A 324 -21.61 -9.08 -7.75
CA ALA A 324 -21.88 -8.15 -8.83
C ALA A 324 -20.96 -8.37 -10.05
N ALA A 325 -19.74 -8.90 -9.86
CA ALA A 325 -18.84 -9.26 -10.94
C ALA A 325 -19.40 -10.41 -11.86
N VAL A 326 -20.32 -11.21 -11.33
CA VAL A 326 -20.93 -12.33 -12.07
C VAL A 326 -22.16 -11.87 -12.90
N GLU A 327 -22.71 -10.68 -12.61
CA GLU A 327 -23.89 -10.15 -13.31
C GLU A 327 -23.43 -9.20 -14.44
N PRO A 328 -23.77 -9.49 -15.73
CA PRO A 328 -23.43 -8.59 -16.82
C PRO A 328 -24.12 -7.22 -16.65
N GLY A 329 -23.33 -6.14 -16.57
CA GLY A 329 -23.84 -4.76 -16.49
C GLY A 329 -23.96 -4.18 -15.10
N ALA A 330 -23.40 -4.80 -14.06
CA ALA A 330 -23.38 -4.24 -12.72
C ALA A 330 -22.61 -2.90 -12.69
N THR A 331 -23.28 -1.84 -12.26
CA THR A 331 -22.66 -0.55 -11.88
C THR A 331 -22.25 -0.62 -10.41
N TRP A 332 -21.00 -0.27 -10.12
CA TRP A 332 -20.37 -0.30 -8.80
C TRP A 332 -20.62 0.98 -7.98
#